data_0c83cf11e70da489d82d22e2e5d4a6af
#
_entry.id   0c83cf11e70da489d82d22e2e5d4a6af
#
_cell.length_a   1.000
_cell.length_b   1.000
_cell.length_c   1.000
_cell.angle_alpha   90.00
_cell.angle_beta   90.00
_cell.angle_gamma   90.00
#
_symmetry.space_group_name_H-M   'P 1'
#
loop_
_entity.id
_entity.type
_entity.pdbx_description
1 polymer ?
#
loop_
_entity_poly.entity_id
_entity_poly.type
_entity_poly.pdbx_seq_one_letter_code
_entity_poly.pdbx_strand_id
1 'polypeptide(L)'
;MAEFSRLVITRKGQALIAKMLAGQGDIEFTKISTSSMSYEVDQLEMLEDLANVRQTNKISRITRTNDVAVKVETAFSNTDLTEGYYMRTIGLYANDPEEGGILYAVTVETTGNCYMPAYNGVTVSGAYIQLVSTVGNAENVSIEIDQTAIATIGNIQDLQKQIGNVDIKNKGSLQEQLDSIFDTQDSVSVIDDDDKLITTTYADGTRAVIVMDDTSMIETVYDAGGVKVSRTGVYINENRIEIRGLGLDAE
;
A
#
# COMPACT_ATOMS: atom_id res chain seq x y z
N MET A 1 18.42 -13.03 15.80
CA MET A 1 18.06 -12.16 14.66
C MET A 1 19.14 -12.38 13.61
N ALA A 2 18.81 -12.48 12.34
CA ALA A 2 19.82 -12.60 11.29
C ALA A 2 20.55 -11.26 11.14
N GLU A 3 21.88 -11.28 11.08
CA GLU A 3 22.70 -10.09 10.93
C GLU A 3 23.46 -10.17 9.61
N PHE A 4 23.52 -9.06 8.91
CA PHE A 4 24.23 -8.96 7.64
C PHE A 4 25.40 -7.98 7.75
N SER A 5 26.44 -8.22 6.95
CA SER A 5 27.55 -7.30 6.80
C SER A 5 27.04 -5.95 6.23
N ARG A 6 27.88 -4.94 6.25
CA ARG A 6 27.60 -3.72 5.47
C ARG A 6 27.41 -4.07 4.00
N LEU A 7 26.56 -3.30 3.30
CA LEU A 7 26.41 -3.41 1.85
C LEU A 7 27.70 -2.92 1.18
N VAL A 8 28.34 -3.77 0.40
CA VAL A 8 29.58 -3.48 -0.32
C VAL A 8 29.25 -3.26 -1.78
N ILE A 9 29.60 -2.10 -2.32
CA ILE A 9 29.45 -1.79 -3.74
C ILE A 9 30.55 -2.53 -4.50
N THR A 10 30.17 -3.31 -5.52
CA THR A 10 31.12 -4.05 -6.35
C THR A 10 31.92 -3.12 -7.26
N ARG A 11 32.98 -3.61 -7.88
CA ARG A 11 33.75 -2.84 -8.89
C ARG A 11 32.87 -2.40 -10.07
N LYS A 12 31.94 -3.26 -10.52
CA LYS A 12 31.00 -2.89 -11.57
C LYS A 12 30.03 -1.79 -11.08
N GLY A 13 29.57 -1.88 -9.82
CA GLY A 13 28.75 -0.82 -9.20
C GLY A 13 29.49 0.51 -9.07
N GLN A 14 30.77 0.49 -8.68
CA GLN A 14 31.61 1.70 -8.63
C GLN A 14 31.84 2.31 -10.02
N ALA A 15 32.08 1.46 -11.05
CA ALA A 15 32.19 1.91 -12.43
C ALA A 15 30.87 2.56 -12.93
N LEU A 16 29.70 1.97 -12.59
CA LEU A 16 28.41 2.56 -12.91
C LEU A 16 28.23 3.94 -12.24
N ILE A 17 28.58 4.07 -10.95
CA ILE A 17 28.54 5.37 -10.26
C ILE A 17 29.42 6.40 -10.99
N ALA A 18 30.63 6.02 -11.41
CA ALA A 18 31.52 6.92 -12.13
C ALA A 18 30.94 7.37 -13.48
N LYS A 19 30.28 6.47 -14.23
CA LYS A 19 29.56 6.81 -15.46
C LYS A 19 28.45 7.81 -15.22
N MET A 20 27.64 7.62 -14.16
CA MET A 20 26.54 8.52 -13.81
C MET A 20 27.04 9.90 -13.40
N LEU A 21 28.12 9.97 -12.63
CA LEU A 21 28.77 11.25 -12.27
C LEU A 21 29.33 11.98 -13.49
N ALA A 22 29.71 11.24 -14.53
CA ALA A 22 30.12 11.79 -15.82
C ALA A 22 28.96 12.24 -16.73
N GLY A 23 27.70 12.15 -16.24
CA GLY A 23 26.52 12.62 -16.96
C GLY A 23 25.93 11.60 -17.93
N GLN A 24 26.20 10.32 -17.77
CA GLN A 24 25.69 9.23 -18.64
C GLN A 24 24.32 8.68 -18.17
N GLY A 25 23.54 9.42 -17.41
CA GLY A 25 22.19 9.04 -16.98
C GLY A 25 22.04 8.85 -15.48
N ASP A 26 21.05 8.06 -15.07
CA ASP A 26 20.71 7.78 -13.67
C ASP A 26 20.93 6.29 -13.35
N ILE A 27 21.17 5.96 -12.06
CA ILE A 27 21.28 4.57 -11.62
C ILE A 27 19.87 3.97 -11.55
N GLU A 28 19.61 2.97 -12.39
CA GLU A 28 18.38 2.20 -12.41
C GLU A 28 18.58 0.87 -11.68
N PHE A 29 18.07 0.76 -10.44
CA PHE A 29 18.04 -0.51 -9.72
C PHE A 29 16.93 -1.40 -10.24
N THR A 30 17.23 -2.68 -10.53
CA THR A 30 16.30 -3.57 -11.25
C THR A 30 15.71 -4.67 -10.38
N LYS A 31 16.55 -5.35 -9.60
CA LYS A 31 16.18 -6.54 -8.82
C LYS A 31 17.07 -6.73 -7.61
N ILE A 32 16.57 -7.52 -6.66
CA ILE A 32 17.35 -8.08 -5.56
C ILE A 32 17.33 -9.61 -5.71
N SER A 33 18.49 -10.25 -5.55
CA SER A 33 18.59 -11.70 -5.56
C SER A 33 19.19 -12.20 -4.25
N THR A 34 18.73 -13.37 -3.81
CA THR A 34 19.26 -14.07 -2.64
C THR A 34 19.97 -15.34 -3.05
N SER A 35 21.05 -15.65 -2.39
CA SER A 35 21.89 -16.81 -2.65
C SER A 35 22.13 -17.63 -1.39
N SER A 36 22.25 -18.94 -1.55
CA SER A 36 22.71 -19.86 -0.51
C SER A 36 24.24 -19.96 -0.41
N MET A 37 24.97 -19.30 -1.31
CA MET A 37 26.44 -19.24 -1.26
C MET A 37 26.89 -18.20 -0.25
N SER A 38 27.90 -18.52 0.53
CA SER A 38 28.59 -17.59 1.41
C SER A 38 29.88 -17.11 0.76
N TYR A 39 30.22 -15.84 0.96
CA TYR A 39 31.46 -15.22 0.50
C TYR A 39 32.13 -14.53 1.69
N GLU A 40 33.45 -14.42 1.62
CA GLU A 40 34.21 -13.61 2.58
C GLU A 40 34.00 -12.12 2.26
N VAL A 41 33.96 -11.29 3.31
CA VAL A 41 33.67 -9.85 3.16
C VAL A 41 34.67 -9.11 2.27
N ASP A 42 35.91 -9.53 2.29
CA ASP A 42 37.00 -8.97 1.46
C ASP A 42 36.91 -9.32 -0.04
N GLN A 43 36.13 -10.35 -0.39
CA GLN A 43 35.88 -10.76 -1.76
C GLN A 43 34.70 -10.04 -2.43
N LEU A 44 33.81 -9.43 -1.65
CA LEU A 44 32.52 -8.90 -2.11
C LEU A 44 32.67 -7.82 -3.18
N GLU A 45 33.68 -6.97 -3.06
CA GLU A 45 33.97 -5.91 -4.04
C GLU A 45 34.29 -6.47 -5.42
N MET A 46 34.89 -7.65 -5.49
CA MET A 46 35.35 -8.30 -6.72
C MET A 46 34.33 -9.21 -7.36
N LEU A 47 33.17 -9.41 -6.72
CA LEU A 47 32.14 -10.26 -7.27
C LEU A 47 31.52 -9.64 -8.52
N GLU A 48 31.46 -10.45 -9.57
CA GLU A 48 30.80 -10.08 -10.84
C GLU A 48 29.34 -10.48 -10.88
N ASP A 49 28.98 -11.60 -10.20
CA ASP A 49 27.62 -12.09 -10.07
C ASP A 49 27.51 -13.03 -8.86
N LEU A 50 26.27 -13.35 -8.45
CA LEU A 50 25.99 -14.32 -7.38
C LEU A 50 25.92 -15.75 -7.92
N ALA A 51 26.65 -16.67 -7.31
CA ALA A 51 26.47 -18.11 -7.52
C ALA A 51 25.29 -18.62 -6.65
N ASN A 52 24.71 -19.76 -7.03
CA ASN A 52 23.64 -20.44 -6.29
C ASN A 52 22.47 -19.52 -5.88
N VAL A 53 22.02 -18.69 -6.80
CA VAL A 53 20.84 -17.84 -6.60
C VAL A 53 19.61 -18.72 -6.36
N ARG A 54 18.88 -18.44 -5.29
CA ARG A 54 17.69 -19.19 -4.87
C ARG A 54 16.40 -18.46 -5.20
N GLN A 55 16.37 -17.15 -5.00
CA GLN A 55 15.23 -16.31 -5.33
C GLN A 55 15.69 -14.98 -5.92
N THR A 56 14.87 -14.43 -6.80
CA THR A 56 15.08 -13.12 -7.42
C THR A 56 13.74 -12.40 -7.50
N ASN A 57 13.67 -11.20 -6.94
CA ASN A 57 12.47 -10.36 -7.00
C ASN A 57 12.80 -8.98 -7.55
N LYS A 58 11.83 -8.40 -8.25
CA LYS A 58 11.88 -6.99 -8.66
C LYS A 58 11.83 -6.11 -7.42
N ILE A 59 12.36 -4.92 -7.54
CA ILE A 59 12.30 -3.91 -6.49
C ILE A 59 10.85 -3.46 -6.33
N SER A 60 10.37 -3.47 -5.09
CA SER A 60 9.02 -3.04 -4.74
C SER A 60 8.94 -1.53 -4.51
N ARG A 61 10.01 -0.96 -3.94
CA ARG A 61 10.08 0.46 -3.61
C ARG A 61 11.52 0.97 -3.62
N ILE A 62 11.69 2.21 -4.08
CA ILE A 62 12.91 2.99 -3.92
C ILE A 62 12.53 4.29 -3.23
N THR A 63 13.20 4.60 -2.13
CA THR A 63 12.96 5.83 -1.36
C THR A 63 14.28 6.56 -1.12
N ARG A 64 14.33 7.86 -1.41
CA ARG A 64 15.46 8.69 -1.03
C ARG A 64 15.43 8.91 0.49
N THR A 65 16.45 8.46 1.17
CA THR A 65 16.54 8.56 2.64
C THR A 65 17.11 9.91 3.06
N ASN A 66 18.12 10.39 2.33
CA ASN A 66 18.73 11.71 2.51
C ASN A 66 19.42 12.14 1.20
N ASP A 67 20.23 13.18 1.23
CA ASP A 67 20.89 13.72 0.02
C ASP A 67 21.91 12.78 -0.62
N VAL A 68 22.34 11.75 0.10
CA VAL A 68 23.42 10.84 -0.34
C VAL A 68 23.04 9.36 -0.25
N ALA A 69 21.83 9.02 0.16
CA ALA A 69 21.41 7.63 0.35
C ALA A 69 20.03 7.32 -0.21
N VAL A 70 19.91 6.17 -0.85
CA VAL A 70 18.65 5.59 -1.30
C VAL A 70 18.41 4.27 -0.59
N LYS A 71 17.17 4.04 -0.20
CA LYS A 71 16.69 2.80 0.35
C LYS A 71 15.95 2.02 -0.73
N VAL A 72 16.35 0.79 -0.96
CA VAL A 72 15.77 -0.13 -1.94
C VAL A 72 15.12 -1.28 -1.19
N GLU A 73 13.87 -1.57 -1.49
CA GLU A 73 13.03 -2.48 -0.72
C GLU A 73 12.42 -3.56 -1.61
N THR A 74 12.39 -4.80 -1.13
CA THR A 74 11.67 -5.92 -1.73
C THR A 74 11.25 -6.94 -0.69
N ALA A 75 10.25 -7.76 -1.01
CA ALA A 75 9.80 -8.86 -0.17
C ALA A 75 10.01 -10.20 -0.88
N PHE A 76 10.48 -11.19 -0.15
CA PHE A 76 10.58 -12.59 -0.58
C PHE A 76 9.56 -13.43 0.18
N SER A 77 8.96 -14.40 -0.48
CA SER A 77 8.11 -15.40 0.16
C SER A 77 8.55 -16.80 -0.22
N ASN A 78 8.17 -17.78 0.57
CA ASN A 78 8.46 -19.19 0.27
C ASN A 78 7.42 -19.86 -0.62
N THR A 79 6.42 -19.16 -1.13
CA THR A 79 5.28 -19.74 -1.86
C THR A 79 5.68 -20.62 -3.04
N ASP A 80 6.79 -20.28 -3.70
CA ASP A 80 7.32 -21.02 -4.86
C ASP A 80 8.53 -21.91 -4.51
N LEU A 81 8.88 -22.02 -3.21
CA LEU A 81 10.03 -22.81 -2.79
C LEU A 81 9.64 -24.26 -2.49
N THR A 82 10.20 -25.18 -3.26
CA THR A 82 10.10 -26.63 -3.01
C THR A 82 11.09 -27.12 -1.97
N GLU A 83 12.20 -26.41 -1.78
CA GLU A 83 13.25 -26.68 -0.80
C GLU A 83 13.63 -25.42 -0.04
N GLY A 84 13.74 -25.53 1.29
CA GLY A 84 14.23 -24.47 2.13
C GLY A 84 15.74 -24.22 1.93
N TYR A 85 16.18 -22.99 2.23
CA TYR A 85 17.60 -22.64 2.12
C TYR A 85 18.01 -21.60 3.16
N TYR A 86 19.30 -21.57 3.46
CA TYR A 86 19.89 -20.46 4.21
C TYR A 86 20.21 -19.31 3.26
N MET A 87 19.66 -18.14 3.55
CA MET A 87 19.95 -16.91 2.82
C MET A 87 21.30 -16.36 3.31
N ARG A 88 22.37 -16.69 2.57
CA ARG A 88 23.74 -16.35 2.94
C ARG A 88 24.20 -15.04 2.35
N THR A 89 23.73 -14.72 1.16
CA THR A 89 24.18 -13.53 0.42
C THR A 89 22.97 -12.88 -0.26
N ILE A 90 22.95 -11.57 -0.25
CA ILE A 90 21.96 -10.75 -0.94
C ILE A 90 22.68 -9.81 -1.89
N GLY A 91 22.27 -9.79 -3.16
CA GLY A 91 22.79 -8.90 -4.19
C GLY A 91 21.74 -7.93 -4.71
N LEU A 92 22.12 -6.68 -4.80
CA LEU A 92 21.39 -5.62 -5.48
C LEU A 92 21.91 -5.45 -6.89
N TYR A 93 21.01 -5.46 -7.87
CA TYR A 93 21.35 -5.33 -9.29
C TYR A 93 20.87 -4.00 -9.84
N ALA A 94 21.66 -3.46 -10.76
CA ALA A 94 21.33 -2.26 -11.51
C ALA A 94 21.54 -2.48 -13.00
N ASN A 95 20.97 -1.60 -13.81
CA ASN A 95 21.15 -1.58 -15.26
C ASN A 95 22.30 -0.64 -15.62
N ASP A 96 23.33 -1.19 -16.23
CA ASP A 96 24.43 -0.41 -16.83
C ASP A 96 24.10 -0.17 -18.31
N PRO A 97 24.18 1.07 -18.82
CA PRO A 97 23.83 1.38 -20.21
C PRO A 97 24.70 0.66 -21.26
N GLU A 98 25.90 0.19 -20.89
CA GLU A 98 26.81 -0.50 -21.81
C GLU A 98 26.85 -2.02 -21.57
N GLU A 99 26.80 -2.47 -20.30
CA GLU A 99 26.93 -3.88 -19.93
C GLU A 99 25.60 -4.56 -19.66
N GLY A 100 24.51 -3.80 -19.53
CA GLY A 100 23.19 -4.32 -19.15
C GLY A 100 23.07 -4.55 -17.63
N GLY A 101 22.44 -5.64 -17.21
CA GLY A 101 22.24 -5.95 -15.79
C GLY A 101 23.54 -6.35 -15.09
N ILE A 102 23.99 -5.59 -14.10
CA ILE A 102 25.20 -5.83 -13.30
C ILE A 102 24.86 -6.06 -11.84
N LEU A 103 25.70 -6.82 -11.12
CA LEU A 103 25.70 -6.87 -9.65
C LEU A 103 26.29 -5.55 -9.12
N TYR A 104 25.41 -4.66 -8.64
CA TYR A 104 25.80 -3.33 -8.15
C TYR A 104 26.39 -3.36 -6.75
N ALA A 105 25.73 -4.08 -5.83
CA ALA A 105 26.18 -4.17 -4.45
C ALA A 105 25.77 -5.50 -3.83
N VAL A 106 26.51 -5.93 -2.81
CA VAL A 106 26.33 -7.24 -2.18
C VAL A 106 26.54 -7.15 -0.67
N THR A 107 25.83 -8.00 0.06
CA THR A 107 26.01 -8.20 1.50
C THR A 107 25.91 -9.67 1.85
N VAL A 108 26.58 -10.07 2.94
CA VAL A 108 26.61 -11.45 3.42
C VAL A 108 26.07 -11.55 4.84
N GLU A 109 25.38 -12.62 5.11
CA GLU A 109 24.87 -12.99 6.43
C GLU A 109 26.02 -13.46 7.34
N THR A 110 26.08 -12.96 8.58
CA THR A 110 27.20 -13.16 9.49
C THR A 110 26.90 -14.14 10.65
N THR A 111 25.64 -14.41 10.95
CA THR A 111 25.21 -15.22 12.12
C THR A 111 24.82 -16.65 11.76
N GLY A 112 24.57 -16.96 10.53
CA GLY A 112 24.14 -18.29 10.08
C GLY A 112 22.66 -18.59 10.32
N ASN A 113 21.85 -17.60 10.65
CA ASN A 113 20.48 -17.80 11.17
C ASN A 113 19.36 -17.41 10.20
N CYS A 114 19.68 -16.90 9.00
CA CYS A 114 18.66 -16.47 8.04
C CYS A 114 18.19 -17.67 7.18
N TYR A 115 17.17 -18.39 7.66
CA TYR A 115 16.63 -19.55 6.98
C TYR A 115 15.24 -19.27 6.38
N MET A 116 15.08 -19.56 5.09
CA MET A 116 13.81 -19.54 4.38
C MET A 116 13.31 -20.98 4.21
N PRO A 117 12.20 -21.39 4.87
CA PRO A 117 11.69 -22.75 4.78
C PRO A 117 11.05 -23.02 3.42
N ALA A 118 10.98 -24.30 3.03
CA ALA A 118 10.14 -24.72 1.91
C ALA A 118 8.66 -24.42 2.19
N TYR A 119 7.89 -24.19 1.15
CA TYR A 119 6.45 -24.05 1.29
C TYR A 119 5.81 -25.43 1.53
N ASN A 120 5.04 -25.54 2.59
CA ASN A 120 4.37 -26.77 3.00
C ASN A 120 2.88 -26.83 2.59
N GLY A 121 2.44 -25.92 1.73
CA GLY A 121 1.05 -25.83 1.27
C GLY A 121 0.12 -25.07 2.23
N VAL A 122 0.58 -24.66 3.41
CA VAL A 122 -0.25 -24.03 4.45
C VAL A 122 0.38 -22.74 4.97
N THR A 123 1.65 -22.78 5.36
CA THR A 123 2.31 -21.66 6.03
C THR A 123 3.18 -20.87 5.07
N VAL A 124 2.84 -19.62 4.86
CA VAL A 124 3.67 -18.68 4.11
C VAL A 124 4.69 -18.06 5.05
N SER A 125 5.97 -18.20 4.71
CA SER A 125 7.09 -17.54 5.36
C SER A 125 7.73 -16.58 4.37
N GLY A 126 8.31 -15.47 4.83
CA GLY A 126 8.99 -14.58 3.92
C GLY A 126 9.96 -13.66 4.67
N ALA A 127 10.63 -12.84 3.92
CA ALA A 127 11.59 -11.85 4.41
C ALA A 127 11.37 -10.53 3.68
N TYR A 128 11.25 -9.46 4.41
CA TYR A 128 11.28 -8.11 3.87
C TYR A 128 12.70 -7.58 3.95
N ILE A 129 13.26 -7.22 2.81
CA ILE A 129 14.65 -6.79 2.69
C ILE A 129 14.68 -5.30 2.35
N GLN A 130 15.40 -4.55 3.17
CA GLN A 130 15.72 -3.15 2.95
C GLN A 130 17.22 -3.00 2.80
N LEU A 131 17.67 -2.52 1.65
CA LEU A 131 19.07 -2.22 1.39
C LEU A 131 19.23 -0.71 1.28
N VAL A 132 20.14 -0.14 2.06
CA VAL A 132 20.48 1.28 1.95
C VAL A 132 21.80 1.40 1.20
N SER A 133 21.75 2.00 0.01
CA SER A 133 22.93 2.31 -0.79
C SER A 133 23.25 3.79 -0.70
N THR A 134 24.49 4.13 -0.41
CA THR A 134 24.98 5.50 -0.37
C THR A 134 25.80 5.82 -1.62
N VAL A 135 25.62 7.01 -2.15
CA VAL A 135 26.48 7.58 -3.20
C VAL A 135 27.51 8.45 -2.47
N GLY A 136 28.67 7.86 -2.16
CA GLY A 136 29.74 8.55 -1.43
C GLY A 136 30.25 7.78 -0.21
N ASN A 137 31.18 8.37 0.55
CA ASN A 137 31.89 7.77 1.70
C ASN A 137 31.05 7.69 3.00
N ALA A 138 29.77 7.37 2.97
CA ALA A 138 28.98 7.22 4.20
C ALA A 138 29.22 5.85 4.83
N GLU A 139 29.73 5.84 6.06
CA GLU A 139 30.16 4.64 6.79
C GLU A 139 29.03 3.75 7.35
N ASN A 140 27.75 4.14 7.23
CA ASN A 140 26.66 3.42 7.86
C ASN A 140 25.58 2.97 6.87
N VAL A 141 25.60 1.69 6.56
CA VAL A 141 24.50 0.99 5.90
C VAL A 141 23.93 0.00 6.91
N SER A 142 22.72 0.23 7.38
CA SER A 142 21.97 -0.76 8.15
C SER A 142 21.10 -1.58 7.20
N ILE A 143 21.15 -2.90 7.36
CA ILE A 143 20.24 -3.83 6.70
C ILE A 143 19.25 -4.29 7.76
N GLU A 144 18.01 -3.88 7.63
CA GLU A 144 16.92 -4.43 8.43
C GLU A 144 16.22 -5.54 7.65
N ILE A 145 16.28 -6.76 8.17
CA ILE A 145 15.41 -7.85 7.72
C ILE A 145 14.30 -7.98 8.73
N ASP A 146 13.15 -7.49 8.37
CA ASP A 146 11.93 -7.64 9.17
C ASP A 146 11.22 -8.94 8.75
N GLN A 147 11.40 -9.99 9.55
CA GLN A 147 10.68 -11.26 9.37
C GLN A 147 9.20 -11.13 9.77
N THR A 148 8.80 -10.04 10.43
CA THR A 148 7.40 -9.78 10.83
C THR A 148 6.61 -9.06 9.74
N ALA A 149 7.26 -8.48 8.73
CA ALA A 149 6.60 -7.78 7.63
C ALA A 149 5.67 -8.66 6.78
N ILE A 150 5.75 -9.99 6.93
CA ILE A 150 4.79 -10.94 6.30
C ILE A 150 3.43 -10.90 7.00
N ALA A 151 3.38 -10.47 8.25
CA ALA A 151 2.11 -10.17 8.90
C ALA A 151 1.27 -9.15 8.10
N THR A 152 1.88 -8.30 7.28
CA THR A 152 1.15 -7.31 6.49
C THR A 152 0.34 -7.91 5.33
N ILE A 153 0.76 -8.99 4.69
CA ILE A 153 -0.06 -9.69 3.68
C ILE A 153 -1.18 -10.48 4.37
N GLY A 154 -0.88 -11.17 5.48
CA GLY A 154 -1.89 -11.79 6.34
C GLY A 154 -2.85 -10.78 6.93
N ASN A 155 -2.36 -9.63 7.39
CA ASN A 155 -3.19 -8.54 7.93
C ASN A 155 -4.05 -7.88 6.86
N ILE A 156 -3.60 -7.77 5.60
CA ILE A 156 -4.42 -7.32 4.49
C ILE A 156 -5.50 -8.35 4.16
N GLN A 157 -5.19 -9.64 4.19
CA GLN A 157 -6.17 -10.70 4.01
C GLN A 157 -7.17 -10.77 5.18
N ASP A 158 -6.74 -10.52 6.42
CA ASP A 158 -7.63 -10.45 7.59
C ASP A 158 -8.45 -9.17 7.60
N LEU A 159 -7.91 -8.04 7.14
CA LEU A 159 -8.67 -6.83 6.85
C LEU A 159 -9.70 -7.06 5.73
N GLN A 160 -9.34 -7.78 4.66
CA GLN A 160 -10.28 -8.18 3.62
C GLN A 160 -11.41 -9.07 4.17
N LYS A 161 -11.12 -9.98 5.11
CA LYS A 161 -12.14 -10.78 5.79
C LYS A 161 -13.01 -9.95 6.73
N GLN A 162 -12.45 -8.95 7.41
CA GLN A 162 -13.18 -8.06 8.32
C GLN A 162 -14.06 -7.04 7.60
N ILE A 163 -13.62 -6.57 6.43
CA ILE A 163 -14.37 -5.63 5.57
C ILE A 163 -15.42 -6.38 4.71
N GLY A 164 -15.40 -7.73 4.74
CA GLY A 164 -16.15 -8.57 3.82
C GLY A 164 -15.41 -8.73 2.50
N ASN A 165 -15.92 -9.62 1.66
CA ASN A 165 -15.31 -9.98 0.38
C ASN A 165 -15.54 -8.84 -0.64
N VAL A 166 -14.86 -7.72 -0.45
CA VAL A 166 -14.82 -6.63 -1.44
C VAL A 166 -13.95 -7.12 -2.59
N ASP A 167 -14.57 -7.61 -3.64
CA ASP A 167 -13.89 -8.07 -4.86
C ASP A 167 -13.39 -6.86 -5.65
N ILE A 168 -12.25 -6.31 -5.21
CA ILE A 168 -11.60 -5.14 -5.79
C ILE A 168 -11.26 -5.35 -7.27
N LYS A 169 -11.19 -6.59 -7.74
CA LYS A 169 -10.87 -6.90 -9.15
C LYS A 169 -12.06 -6.75 -10.10
N ASN A 170 -13.29 -6.85 -9.61
CA ASN A 170 -14.47 -6.93 -10.46
C ASN A 170 -15.49 -5.80 -10.27
N LYS A 171 -15.30 -4.88 -9.32
CA LYS A 171 -16.30 -3.85 -8.99
C LYS A 171 -15.82 -2.40 -9.08
N GLY A 172 -14.74 -2.14 -9.81
CA GLY A 172 -14.30 -0.76 -10.01
C GLY A 172 -13.58 -0.15 -8.79
N SER A 173 -13.52 1.17 -8.74
CA SER A 173 -12.85 1.92 -7.67
C SER A 173 -13.60 1.80 -6.33
N LEU A 174 -12.93 2.13 -5.23
CA LEU A 174 -13.55 2.20 -3.89
C LEU A 174 -14.79 3.13 -3.89
N GLN A 175 -14.75 4.17 -4.74
CA GLN A 175 -15.87 5.10 -4.92
C GLN A 175 -17.07 4.40 -5.56
N GLU A 176 -16.87 3.64 -6.63
CA GLU A 176 -17.96 2.89 -7.28
C GLU A 176 -18.56 1.80 -6.37
N GLN A 177 -17.75 1.24 -5.46
CA GLN A 177 -18.23 0.29 -4.45
C GLN A 177 -19.02 0.98 -3.36
N LEU A 178 -18.58 2.15 -2.89
CA LEU A 178 -19.33 2.99 -1.96
C LEU A 178 -20.65 3.46 -2.61
N ASP A 179 -20.61 3.92 -3.85
CA ASP A 179 -21.79 4.34 -4.58
C ASP A 179 -22.78 3.17 -4.73
N SER A 180 -22.29 1.94 -4.98
CA SER A 180 -23.14 0.74 -5.03
C SER A 180 -23.73 0.35 -3.66
N ILE A 181 -23.07 0.66 -2.56
CA ILE A 181 -23.60 0.46 -1.20
C ILE A 181 -24.66 1.54 -0.89
N PHE A 182 -24.43 2.76 -1.34
CA PHE A 182 -25.41 3.85 -1.21
C PHE A 182 -26.57 3.73 -2.19
N ASP A 183 -26.35 3.15 -3.38
CA ASP A 183 -27.40 2.84 -4.36
C ASP A 183 -28.32 1.68 -3.92
N THR A 184 -27.87 0.84 -2.99
CA THR A 184 -28.72 -0.16 -2.31
C THR A 184 -29.42 0.41 -1.09
N GLN A 185 -29.20 1.68 -0.72
CA GLN A 185 -30.10 2.36 0.18
C GLN A 185 -31.41 2.61 -0.57
N ASP A 186 -32.48 2.10 0.00
CA ASP A 186 -33.85 2.13 -0.48
C ASP A 186 -34.44 3.56 -0.62
N SER A 187 -33.64 4.54 -1.03
CA SER A 187 -34.07 5.92 -1.21
C SER A 187 -33.30 6.70 -2.25
N VAL A 188 -33.95 7.53 -3.01
CA VAL A 188 -33.39 8.49 -3.96
C VAL A 188 -33.67 9.90 -3.47
N SER A 189 -32.62 10.72 -3.33
CA SER A 189 -32.75 12.14 -2.97
C SER A 189 -32.50 13.02 -4.18
N VAL A 190 -33.41 13.93 -4.43
CA VAL A 190 -33.29 14.99 -5.44
C VAL A 190 -33.14 16.31 -4.70
N ILE A 191 -32.10 17.07 -5.02
CA ILE A 191 -31.81 18.37 -4.45
C ILE A 191 -32.13 19.41 -5.52
N ASP A 192 -32.99 20.36 -5.20
CA ASP A 192 -33.24 21.55 -6.01
C ASP A 192 -32.66 22.74 -5.26
N ASP A 193 -31.51 23.21 -5.74
CA ASP A 193 -30.78 24.32 -5.10
C ASP A 193 -31.50 25.68 -5.29
N ASP A 194 -32.24 25.86 -6.38
CA ASP A 194 -32.95 27.10 -6.69
C ASP A 194 -34.13 27.29 -5.76
N ASP A 195 -34.85 26.21 -5.47
CA ASP A 195 -36.05 26.20 -4.59
C ASP A 195 -35.68 25.85 -3.12
N LYS A 196 -34.41 25.60 -2.80
CA LYS A 196 -33.95 25.14 -1.48
C LYS A 196 -34.74 23.92 -0.98
N LEU A 197 -34.96 22.96 -1.87
CA LEU A 197 -35.80 21.80 -1.68
C LEU A 197 -35.01 20.50 -1.76
N ILE A 198 -35.19 19.61 -0.81
CA ILE A 198 -34.68 18.24 -0.89
C ILE A 198 -35.88 17.28 -0.86
N THR A 199 -35.96 16.43 -1.87
CA THR A 199 -36.96 15.37 -1.91
C THR A 199 -36.27 14.01 -1.85
N THR A 200 -36.57 13.23 -0.82
CA THR A 200 -36.09 11.85 -0.67
C THR A 200 -37.26 10.89 -0.85
N THR A 201 -37.17 9.98 -1.81
CA THR A 201 -38.13 8.92 -2.06
C THR A 201 -37.55 7.58 -1.63
N TYR A 202 -38.25 6.84 -0.79
CA TYR A 202 -37.86 5.52 -0.29
C TYR A 202 -38.43 4.41 -1.16
N ALA A 203 -37.82 3.21 -1.13
CA ALA A 203 -38.24 2.07 -1.95
C ALA A 203 -39.66 1.57 -1.64
N ASP A 204 -40.14 1.80 -0.44
CA ASP A 204 -41.54 1.49 -0.03
C ASP A 204 -42.57 2.49 -0.57
N GLY A 205 -42.11 3.50 -1.33
CA GLY A 205 -42.95 4.56 -1.90
C GLY A 205 -43.25 5.72 -0.93
N THR A 206 -42.73 5.69 0.28
CA THR A 206 -42.78 6.84 1.19
C THR A 206 -41.86 7.95 0.70
N ARG A 207 -42.15 9.19 1.08
CA ARG A 207 -41.40 10.35 0.64
C ARG A 207 -41.22 11.36 1.76
N ALA A 208 -40.00 11.86 1.95
CA ALA A 208 -39.69 13.01 2.76
C ALA A 208 -39.35 14.22 1.88
N VAL A 209 -39.98 15.36 2.19
CA VAL A 209 -39.69 16.63 1.52
C VAL A 209 -39.21 17.63 2.56
N ILE A 210 -38.03 18.18 2.35
CA ILE A 210 -37.41 19.19 3.20
C ILE A 210 -37.40 20.50 2.44
N VAL A 211 -38.01 21.52 2.98
CA VAL A 211 -37.99 22.89 2.49
C VAL A 211 -37.13 23.72 3.45
N MET A 212 -36.16 24.46 2.91
CA MET A 212 -35.26 25.27 3.71
C MET A 212 -35.39 26.75 3.34
N ASP A 213 -35.37 27.60 4.35
CA ASP A 213 -35.12 29.03 4.19
C ASP A 213 -33.96 29.46 5.10
N ASP A 214 -33.69 30.76 5.16
CA ASP A 214 -32.54 31.30 5.89
C ASP A 214 -32.64 31.10 7.43
N THR A 215 -33.82 30.78 7.95
CA THR A 215 -34.11 30.69 9.38
C THR A 215 -34.81 29.39 9.80
N SER A 216 -35.26 28.59 8.85
CA SER A 216 -36.01 27.36 9.14
C SER A 216 -35.75 26.24 8.14
N MET A 217 -35.96 25.05 8.60
CA MET A 217 -36.02 23.82 7.82
C MET A 217 -37.24 23.04 8.19
N ILE A 218 -38.10 22.77 7.22
CA ILE A 218 -39.37 22.03 7.45
C ILE A 218 -39.33 20.71 6.70
N GLU A 219 -39.34 19.62 7.42
CA GLU A 219 -39.51 18.29 6.88
C GLU A 219 -40.96 17.88 6.87
N THR A 220 -41.44 17.38 5.76
CA THR A 220 -42.78 16.78 5.62
C THR A 220 -42.65 15.36 5.07
N VAL A 221 -43.17 14.38 5.80
CA VAL A 221 -43.18 12.98 5.38
C VAL A 221 -44.54 12.60 4.85
N TYR A 222 -44.54 11.91 3.71
CA TYR A 222 -45.74 11.39 3.05
C TYR A 222 -45.66 9.85 3.02
N ASP A 223 -46.82 9.18 3.14
CA ASP A 223 -46.91 7.76 2.87
C ASP A 223 -46.84 7.44 1.37
N ALA A 224 -46.84 6.14 1.03
CA ALA A 224 -46.81 5.69 -0.37
C ALA A 224 -48.02 6.12 -1.20
N GLY A 225 -49.15 6.49 -0.55
CA GLY A 225 -50.33 7.03 -1.18
C GLY A 225 -50.28 8.56 -1.37
N GLY A 226 -49.22 9.22 -0.91
CA GLY A 226 -49.04 10.67 -1.00
C GLY A 226 -49.76 11.45 0.10
N VAL A 227 -50.21 10.81 1.17
CA VAL A 227 -50.83 11.46 2.31
C VAL A 227 -49.77 11.93 3.30
N LYS A 228 -49.86 13.16 3.80
CA LYS A 228 -48.97 13.69 4.84
C LYS A 228 -49.14 12.91 6.14
N VAL A 229 -48.08 12.33 6.65
CA VAL A 229 -48.08 11.52 7.88
C VAL A 229 -47.28 12.16 9.03
N SER A 230 -46.34 13.03 8.73
CA SER A 230 -45.55 13.76 9.72
C SER A 230 -45.09 15.09 9.17
N ARG A 231 -44.94 16.09 10.04
CA ARG A 231 -44.36 17.38 9.72
C ARG A 231 -43.59 17.90 10.92
N THR A 232 -42.33 18.23 10.70
CA THR A 232 -41.41 18.70 11.75
C THR A 232 -40.70 19.96 11.26
N GLY A 233 -40.66 21.00 12.09
CA GLY A 233 -39.95 22.24 11.80
C GLY A 233 -38.74 22.40 12.74
N VAL A 234 -37.60 22.79 12.17
CA VAL A 234 -36.43 23.24 12.90
C VAL A 234 -36.24 24.73 12.62
N TYR A 235 -36.23 25.55 13.66
CA TYR A 235 -36.15 27.00 13.58
C TYR A 235 -34.84 27.46 14.22
N ILE A 236 -34.12 28.33 13.52
CA ILE A 236 -32.84 28.88 13.96
C ILE A 236 -33.05 30.35 14.31
N ASN A 237 -32.90 30.69 15.57
CA ASN A 237 -32.87 32.06 16.07
C ASN A 237 -31.46 32.36 16.59
N GLU A 238 -31.10 33.66 16.71
CA GLU A 238 -29.74 34.13 17.04
C GLU A 238 -29.03 33.39 18.18
N ASN A 239 -29.75 32.77 19.11
CA ASN A 239 -29.17 32.03 20.26
C ASN A 239 -29.85 30.69 20.56
N ARG A 240 -30.74 30.18 19.71
CA ARG A 240 -31.54 28.98 20.00
C ARG A 240 -31.96 28.23 18.76
N ILE A 241 -31.84 26.91 18.81
CA ILE A 241 -32.44 25.97 17.83
C ILE A 241 -33.71 25.42 18.50
N GLU A 242 -34.83 25.49 17.83
CA GLU A 242 -36.11 24.99 18.32
C GLU A 242 -36.71 23.97 17.34
N ILE A 243 -37.01 22.76 17.82
CA ILE A 243 -37.64 21.70 17.04
C ILE A 243 -39.10 21.58 17.49
N ARG A 244 -40.01 21.64 16.54
CA ARG A 244 -41.44 21.54 16.79
C ARG A 244 -42.11 20.55 15.85
N GLY A 245 -42.98 19.71 16.39
CA GLY A 245 -43.98 19.02 15.59
C GLY A 245 -45.00 20.02 15.07
N LEU A 246 -45.32 19.97 13.79
CA LEU A 246 -46.27 20.84 13.14
C LEU A 246 -47.56 20.07 12.83
N GLY A 247 -48.72 20.77 12.83
CA GLY A 247 -49.97 20.17 12.39
C GLY A 247 -49.89 19.79 10.90
N LEU A 248 -50.52 18.68 10.52
CA LEU A 248 -50.55 18.18 9.15
C LEU A 248 -51.28 19.10 8.17
N ASP A 249 -52.20 19.91 8.69
CA ASP A 249 -53.06 20.85 7.92
C ASP A 249 -52.48 22.27 7.86
N ALA A 250 -51.34 22.54 8.47
CA ALA A 250 -50.68 23.85 8.38
C ALA A 250 -49.98 23.99 6.99
N GLU A 251 -50.34 25.07 6.25
CA GLU A 251 -49.65 25.49 5.01
C GLU A 251 -48.24 26.00 5.29
#